data_acd83c995704e036aef19fe5c9aa033f
#
_entry.id   acd83c995704e036aef19fe5c9aa033f
#
_cell.length_a   1.000
_cell.length_b   1.000
_cell.length_c   1.000
_cell.angle_alpha   90.00
_cell.angle_beta   90.00
_cell.angle_gamma   90.00
#
_symmetry.space_group_name_H-M   'P 1'
#
loop_
_entity.id
_entity.type
_entity.pdbx_description
1 polymer ?
#
loop_
_entity_poly.entity_id
_entity_poly.type
_entity_poly.pdbx_seq_one_letter_code
_entity_poly.pdbx_strand_id
1 'polypeptide(L)'
;MTEPLLAPARQRRMPPIVVALLLQVLGAALTVGTAYPLASAGLTMPPLGAAFMTGAYAAILARLARLDTWWLVIQLCFAPLVVVASAASLPPWIWITLFMALVAIYWSTFRTQVPLYLSSIKVRQALVPLLPTGRFTFMDVGSGVGGVLTDLAASRSDGEYHGIESAPFPWLVSWLRIRTGGHRNCHAHLGSLWNQDLSKYDVVFAYLSPVPMAALWAKVQREMRPGTMFISNSFTISAAAPDRVVQVDDLHQSRLHIWTRR
;
A
#
# COMPACT_ATOMS: atom_id res chain seq x y z
N MET A 1 38.57 15.08 23.14
CA MET A 1 37.37 14.45 23.72
C MET A 1 36.16 15.30 23.25
N THR A 2 35.51 14.90 22.18
CA THR A 2 34.31 15.55 21.62
C THR A 2 33.09 14.70 22.03
N GLU A 3 32.25 15.27 22.89
CA GLU A 3 30.98 14.67 23.29
C GLU A 3 30.10 14.39 22.06
N PRO A 4 29.44 13.22 21.98
CA PRO A 4 28.42 12.96 20.92
C PRO A 4 27.19 13.78 21.22
N LEU A 5 26.84 14.72 20.30
CA LEU A 5 25.57 15.43 20.29
C LEU A 5 24.42 14.41 20.24
N LEU A 6 23.72 14.28 21.37
CA LEU A 6 22.48 13.51 21.48
C LEU A 6 21.46 14.08 20.49
N ALA A 7 21.07 13.28 19.50
CA ALA A 7 19.98 13.63 18.58
C ALA A 7 18.72 13.93 19.40
N PRO A 8 17.97 15.01 19.08
CA PRO A 8 16.78 15.37 19.83
C PRO A 8 15.76 14.23 19.78
N ALA A 9 15.25 13.84 20.94
CA ALA A 9 14.22 12.81 21.09
C ALA A 9 13.04 13.12 20.18
N ARG A 10 12.76 12.24 19.22
CA ARG A 10 11.65 12.33 18.27
C ARG A 10 10.36 12.31 19.09
N GLN A 11 9.75 13.45 19.33
CA GLN A 11 8.44 13.53 19.98
C GLN A 11 7.49 12.58 19.25
N ARG A 12 6.95 11.58 19.93
CA ARG A 12 5.93 10.66 19.41
C ARG A 12 4.65 11.46 19.18
N ARG A 13 4.50 12.05 18.00
CA ARG A 13 3.22 12.64 17.59
C ARG A 13 2.21 11.52 17.44
N MET A 14 0.98 11.75 17.92
CA MET A 14 -0.12 10.80 17.71
C MET A 14 -0.30 10.55 16.20
N PRO A 15 -0.60 9.31 15.79
CA PRO A 15 -0.90 9.02 14.40
C PRO A 15 -2.03 9.93 13.86
N PRO A 16 -1.93 10.48 12.64
CA PRO A 16 -2.93 11.38 12.08
C PRO A 16 -4.35 10.82 12.12
N ILE A 17 -4.52 9.52 11.93
CA ILE A 17 -5.82 8.85 12.01
C ILE A 17 -6.45 8.94 13.41
N VAL A 18 -5.65 8.82 14.47
CA VAL A 18 -6.15 8.94 15.86
C VAL A 18 -6.59 10.37 16.12
N VAL A 19 -5.80 11.35 15.67
CA VAL A 19 -6.17 12.77 15.77
C VAL A 19 -7.46 13.02 15.00
N ALA A 20 -7.58 12.54 13.77
CA ALA A 20 -8.77 12.71 12.93
C ALA A 20 -10.04 12.13 13.59
N LEU A 21 -9.96 10.94 14.18
CA LEU A 21 -11.09 10.33 14.91
C LEU A 21 -11.50 11.16 16.13
N LEU A 22 -10.54 11.64 16.92
CA LEU A 22 -10.82 12.51 18.06
C LEU A 22 -11.50 13.82 17.64
N LEU A 23 -11.04 14.42 16.54
CA LEU A 23 -11.63 15.64 15.99
C LEU A 23 -13.04 15.41 15.44
N GLN A 24 -13.33 14.23 14.90
CA GLN A 24 -14.68 13.85 14.47
C GLN A 24 -15.64 13.72 15.66
N VAL A 25 -15.19 13.10 16.75
CA VAL A 25 -15.97 13.01 18.00
C VAL A 25 -16.22 14.41 18.59
N LEU A 26 -15.20 15.28 18.61
CA LEU A 26 -15.33 16.65 19.08
C LEU A 26 -16.29 17.47 18.19
N GLY A 27 -16.22 17.29 16.87
CA GLY A 27 -17.15 17.89 15.92
C GLY A 27 -18.61 17.47 16.19
N ALA A 28 -18.84 16.19 16.50
CA ALA A 28 -20.15 15.69 16.87
C ALA A 28 -20.63 16.31 18.20
N ALA A 29 -19.76 16.42 19.21
CA ALA A 29 -20.10 17.08 20.49
C ALA A 29 -20.47 18.57 20.29
N LEU A 30 -19.70 19.28 19.44
CA LEU A 30 -20.02 20.69 19.10
C LEU A 30 -21.37 20.79 18.36
N THR A 31 -21.68 19.85 17.49
CA THR A 31 -22.98 19.80 16.82
C THR A 31 -24.12 19.62 17.82
N VAL A 32 -23.98 18.70 18.76
CA VAL A 32 -24.98 18.51 19.81
C VAL A 32 -25.13 19.80 20.66
N GLY A 33 -24.02 20.44 21.06
CA GLY A 33 -24.01 21.67 21.82
C GLY A 33 -24.70 22.85 21.11
N THR A 34 -24.60 22.89 19.76
CA THR A 34 -25.28 23.93 18.94
C THR A 34 -26.72 23.57 18.59
N ALA A 35 -27.01 22.29 18.37
CA ALA A 35 -28.35 21.82 18.02
C ALA A 35 -29.31 21.82 19.21
N TYR A 36 -28.82 21.60 20.45
CA TYR A 36 -29.65 21.54 21.65
C TYR A 36 -30.42 22.84 21.92
N PRO A 37 -29.80 24.05 21.97
CA PRO A 37 -30.52 25.29 22.15
C PRO A 37 -31.47 25.62 20.97
N LEU A 38 -31.16 25.22 19.76
CA LEU A 38 -32.05 25.37 18.61
C LEU A 38 -33.30 24.50 18.78
N ALA A 39 -33.14 23.24 19.18
CA ALA A 39 -34.26 22.35 19.47
C ALA A 39 -35.14 22.85 20.60
N SER A 40 -34.56 23.43 21.68
CA SER A 40 -35.33 24.02 22.75
C SER A 40 -36.14 25.28 22.32
N ALA A 41 -35.70 25.95 21.24
CA ALA A 41 -36.43 27.05 20.58
C ALA A 41 -37.44 26.56 19.52
N GLY A 42 -37.68 25.26 19.40
CA GLY A 42 -38.62 24.67 18.44
C GLY A 42 -38.07 24.51 17.02
N LEU A 43 -36.78 24.75 16.81
CA LEU A 43 -36.12 24.60 15.52
C LEU A 43 -35.48 23.20 15.43
N THR A 44 -36.02 22.32 14.58
CA THR A 44 -35.44 20.99 14.38
C THR A 44 -34.48 20.99 13.21
N MET A 45 -33.32 20.37 13.41
CA MET A 45 -32.32 20.19 12.38
C MET A 45 -32.47 18.81 11.72
N PRO A 46 -32.55 18.71 10.37
CA PRO A 46 -32.63 17.44 9.72
C PRO A 46 -31.29 16.65 9.91
N PRO A 47 -31.35 15.29 9.99
CA PRO A 47 -30.17 14.47 10.26
C PRO A 47 -28.96 14.75 9.34
N LEU A 48 -29.24 14.97 8.05
CA LEU A 48 -28.19 15.30 7.07
C LEU A 48 -27.56 16.69 7.36
N GLY A 49 -28.37 17.66 7.77
CA GLY A 49 -27.86 18.98 8.17
C GLY A 49 -26.95 18.92 9.39
N ALA A 50 -27.35 18.14 10.41
CA ALA A 50 -26.52 17.88 11.59
C ALA A 50 -25.21 17.16 11.21
N ALA A 51 -25.27 16.22 10.28
CA ALA A 51 -24.10 15.51 9.79
C ALA A 51 -23.11 16.43 9.05
N PHE A 52 -23.60 17.32 8.18
CA PHE A 52 -22.75 18.33 7.54
C PHE A 52 -22.14 19.30 8.53
N MET A 53 -22.88 19.70 9.55
CA MET A 53 -22.36 20.57 10.61
C MET A 53 -21.26 19.86 11.42
N THR A 54 -21.44 18.58 11.74
CA THR A 54 -20.42 17.73 12.36
C THR A 54 -19.15 17.69 11.51
N GLY A 55 -19.29 17.41 10.21
CA GLY A 55 -18.18 17.38 9.28
C GLY A 55 -17.46 18.73 9.15
N ALA A 56 -18.21 19.83 9.13
CA ALA A 56 -17.65 21.17 9.07
C ALA A 56 -16.83 21.52 10.32
N TYR A 57 -17.35 21.25 11.53
CA TYR A 57 -16.59 21.43 12.77
C TYR A 57 -15.33 20.57 12.78
N ALA A 58 -15.44 19.28 12.43
CA ALA A 58 -14.31 18.38 12.39
C ALA A 58 -13.24 18.85 11.36
N ALA A 59 -13.65 19.32 10.19
CA ALA A 59 -12.74 19.87 9.18
C ALA A 59 -12.04 21.15 9.64
N ILE A 60 -12.76 22.08 10.28
CA ILE A 60 -12.17 23.30 10.88
C ILE A 60 -11.12 22.91 11.93
N LEU A 61 -11.47 22.01 12.85
CA LEU A 61 -10.55 21.52 13.86
C LEU A 61 -9.34 20.80 13.28
N ALA A 62 -9.52 20.02 12.22
CA ALA A 62 -8.43 19.35 11.51
C ALA A 62 -7.48 20.36 10.85
N ARG A 63 -8.02 21.46 10.30
CA ARG A 63 -7.21 22.57 9.75
C ARG A 63 -6.40 23.28 10.83
N LEU A 64 -6.99 23.51 12.01
CA LEU A 64 -6.32 24.10 13.17
C LEU A 64 -5.25 23.17 13.74
N ALA A 65 -5.49 21.85 13.73
CA ALA A 65 -4.54 20.82 14.12
C ALA A 65 -3.43 20.59 13.08
N ARG A 66 -3.43 21.32 11.97
CA ARG A 66 -2.45 21.24 10.86
C ARG A 66 -2.38 19.84 10.23
N LEU A 67 -3.51 19.15 10.11
CA LEU A 67 -3.59 17.94 9.30
C LEU A 67 -3.51 18.29 7.82
N ASP A 68 -3.01 17.34 7.02
CA ASP A 68 -2.91 17.48 5.57
C ASP A 68 -4.28 17.74 4.92
N THR A 69 -4.30 18.48 3.81
CA THR A 69 -5.53 18.97 3.18
C THR A 69 -6.54 17.86 2.82
N TRP A 70 -6.08 16.69 2.46
CA TRP A 70 -6.96 15.55 2.14
C TRP A 70 -7.77 15.05 3.35
N TRP A 71 -7.26 15.23 4.59
CA TRP A 71 -8.02 14.95 5.81
C TRP A 71 -9.24 15.85 5.97
N LEU A 72 -9.19 17.10 5.49
CA LEU A 72 -10.33 18.03 5.58
C LEU A 72 -11.52 17.50 4.79
N VAL A 73 -11.28 16.96 3.60
CA VAL A 73 -12.32 16.35 2.76
C VAL A 73 -12.92 15.12 3.45
N ILE A 74 -12.09 14.27 4.03
CA ILE A 74 -12.56 13.11 4.80
C ILE A 74 -13.41 13.53 5.97
N GLN A 75 -12.97 14.49 6.77
CA GLN A 75 -13.72 15.00 7.92
C GLN A 75 -15.09 15.56 7.51
N LEU A 76 -15.12 16.36 6.43
CA LEU A 76 -16.35 16.97 5.96
C LEU A 76 -17.37 15.95 5.46
N CYS A 77 -16.90 14.93 4.75
CA CYS A 77 -17.76 13.94 4.09
C CYS A 77 -18.16 12.77 4.99
N PHE A 78 -17.40 12.45 6.04
CA PHE A 78 -17.58 11.22 6.82
C PHE A 78 -18.97 11.11 7.44
N ALA A 79 -19.40 12.10 8.25
CA ALA A 79 -20.69 12.04 8.92
C ALA A 79 -21.89 12.09 7.94
N PRO A 80 -21.90 12.95 6.89
CA PRO A 80 -22.92 12.87 5.84
C PRO A 80 -23.01 11.50 5.16
N LEU A 81 -21.86 10.90 4.82
CA LEU A 81 -21.85 9.56 4.21
C LEU A 81 -22.42 8.49 5.14
N VAL A 82 -22.15 8.56 6.44
CA VAL A 82 -22.73 7.63 7.42
C VAL A 82 -24.26 7.78 7.46
N VAL A 83 -24.79 9.02 7.47
CA VAL A 83 -26.25 9.23 7.45
C VAL A 83 -26.88 8.73 6.19
N VAL A 84 -26.31 9.01 5.01
CA VAL A 84 -26.80 8.52 3.72
C VAL A 84 -26.75 6.99 3.66
N ALA A 85 -25.64 6.40 4.09
CA ALA A 85 -25.47 4.96 4.14
C ALA A 85 -26.49 4.27 5.07
N SER A 86 -26.77 4.87 6.24
CA SER A 86 -27.79 4.37 7.17
C SER A 86 -29.19 4.47 6.60
N ALA A 87 -29.48 5.54 5.84
CA ALA A 87 -30.77 5.73 5.18
C ALA A 87 -30.99 4.77 4.01
N ALA A 88 -29.93 4.22 3.42
CA ALA A 88 -30.02 3.28 2.28
C ALA A 88 -30.65 1.93 2.65
N SER A 89 -30.94 1.68 3.94
CA SER A 89 -31.59 0.44 4.44
C SER A 89 -30.99 -0.85 3.89
N LEU A 90 -29.66 -0.86 3.66
CA LEU A 90 -28.96 -2.02 3.15
C LEU A 90 -28.93 -3.14 4.20
N PRO A 91 -29.10 -4.41 3.80
CA PRO A 91 -29.00 -5.53 4.71
C PRO A 91 -27.66 -5.53 5.47
N PRO A 92 -27.65 -5.85 6.77
CA PRO A 92 -26.42 -5.80 7.61
C PRO A 92 -25.26 -6.61 7.07
N TRP A 93 -25.51 -7.70 6.35
CA TRP A 93 -24.47 -8.54 5.77
C TRP A 93 -23.61 -7.81 4.70
N ILE A 94 -24.16 -6.78 4.01
CA ILE A 94 -23.40 -5.98 3.05
C ILE A 94 -22.27 -5.22 3.76
N TRP A 95 -22.56 -4.64 4.91
CA TRP A 95 -21.56 -3.92 5.72
C TRP A 95 -20.47 -4.85 6.24
N ILE A 96 -20.87 -6.05 6.70
CA ILE A 96 -19.93 -7.08 7.15
C ILE A 96 -19.04 -7.52 5.98
N THR A 97 -19.63 -7.77 4.81
CA THR A 97 -18.89 -8.17 3.61
C THR A 97 -17.89 -7.09 3.18
N LEU A 98 -18.33 -5.82 3.13
CA LEU A 98 -17.47 -4.70 2.79
C LEU A 98 -16.32 -4.56 3.81
N PHE A 99 -16.61 -4.67 5.10
CA PHE A 99 -15.60 -4.63 6.15
C PHE A 99 -14.59 -5.77 6.00
N MET A 100 -15.06 -6.99 5.79
CA MET A 100 -14.18 -8.16 5.58
C MET A 100 -13.34 -8.04 4.31
N ALA A 101 -13.90 -7.47 3.24
CA ALA A 101 -13.15 -7.17 2.02
C ALA A 101 -12.03 -6.16 2.28
N LEU A 102 -12.33 -5.07 2.99
CA LEU A 102 -11.30 -4.09 3.39
C LEU A 102 -10.23 -4.71 4.28
N VAL A 103 -10.61 -5.53 5.26
CA VAL A 103 -9.65 -6.26 6.09
C VAL A 103 -8.77 -7.16 5.23
N ALA A 104 -9.34 -7.90 4.28
CA ALA A 104 -8.58 -8.79 3.40
C ALA A 104 -7.60 -8.04 2.46
N ILE A 105 -7.97 -6.83 2.00
CA ILE A 105 -7.10 -5.98 1.17
C ILE A 105 -5.95 -5.42 1.99
N TYR A 106 -6.25 -4.90 3.19
CA TYR A 106 -5.28 -4.22 4.03
C TYR A 106 -4.63 -5.12 5.09
N TRP A 107 -4.88 -6.43 5.02
CA TRP A 107 -4.43 -7.42 6.01
C TRP A 107 -2.94 -7.32 6.39
N SER A 108 -2.10 -7.14 5.39
CA SER A 108 -0.65 -7.06 5.58
C SER A 108 -0.17 -5.65 5.95
N THR A 109 -0.89 -4.59 5.56
CA THR A 109 -0.45 -3.19 5.72
C THR A 109 -0.22 -2.82 7.19
N PHE A 110 -1.05 -3.33 8.10
CA PHE A 110 -0.88 -3.10 9.55
C PHE A 110 0.42 -3.69 10.11
N ARG A 111 0.89 -4.82 9.56
CA ARG A 111 2.10 -5.50 10.02
C ARG A 111 3.35 -5.07 9.26
N THR A 112 3.24 -4.92 7.97
CA THR A 112 4.40 -4.70 7.09
C THR A 112 4.66 -3.23 6.79
N GLN A 113 3.68 -2.35 7.03
CA GLN A 113 3.70 -0.94 6.66
C GLN A 113 3.98 -0.72 5.16
N VAL A 114 3.62 -1.71 4.35
CA VAL A 114 3.75 -1.65 2.90
C VAL A 114 2.34 -1.54 2.30
N PRO A 115 1.95 -0.38 1.75
CA PRO A 115 0.74 -0.25 0.96
C PRO A 115 0.80 -1.13 -0.29
N LEU A 116 -0.36 -1.41 -0.88
CA LEU A 116 -0.43 -2.11 -2.16
C LEU A 116 0.05 -1.17 -3.28
N TYR A 117 1.28 -1.34 -3.72
CA TYR A 117 1.83 -0.67 -4.89
C TYR A 117 1.62 -1.53 -6.14
N LEU A 118 1.14 -0.93 -7.22
CA LEU A 118 0.96 -1.61 -8.49
C LEU A 118 1.93 -1.04 -9.52
N SER A 119 2.79 -1.88 -10.07
CA SER A 119 3.68 -1.51 -11.16
C SER A 119 2.90 -1.11 -12.41
N SER A 120 3.22 0.04 -12.99
CA SER A 120 2.60 0.51 -14.22
C SER A 120 2.91 -0.43 -15.40
N ILE A 121 2.11 -0.34 -16.47
CA ILE A 121 2.37 -1.10 -17.71
C ILE A 121 3.76 -0.77 -18.26
N LYS A 122 4.18 0.51 -18.20
CA LYS A 122 5.50 0.94 -18.68
C LYS A 122 6.64 0.33 -17.85
N VAL A 123 6.48 0.21 -16.51
CA VAL A 123 7.44 -0.49 -15.65
C VAL A 123 7.57 -1.95 -16.04
N ARG A 124 6.44 -2.65 -16.25
CA ARG A 124 6.43 -4.05 -16.66
C ARG A 124 7.09 -4.27 -18.02
N GLN A 125 6.86 -3.37 -18.98
CA GLN A 125 7.54 -3.37 -20.28
C GLN A 125 9.04 -3.09 -20.15
N ALA A 126 9.45 -2.17 -19.28
CA ALA A 126 10.86 -1.85 -19.05
C ALA A 126 11.64 -2.98 -18.37
N LEU A 127 10.96 -3.90 -17.66
CA LEU A 127 11.59 -5.09 -17.09
C LEU A 127 12.00 -6.11 -18.15
N VAL A 128 11.24 -6.25 -19.26
CA VAL A 128 11.46 -7.30 -20.29
C VAL A 128 12.90 -7.33 -20.81
N PRO A 129 13.52 -6.21 -21.25
CA PRO A 129 14.88 -6.21 -21.77
C PRO A 129 15.96 -6.38 -20.68
N LEU A 130 15.60 -6.38 -19.40
CA LEU A 130 16.52 -6.59 -18.29
C LEU A 130 16.62 -8.06 -17.90
N LEU A 131 15.67 -8.89 -18.34
CA LEU A 131 15.66 -10.31 -18.00
C LEU A 131 16.80 -11.05 -18.70
N PRO A 132 17.35 -12.11 -18.06
CA PRO A 132 18.39 -12.93 -18.65
C PRO A 132 17.97 -13.57 -20.00
N THR A 133 18.94 -13.89 -20.83
CA THR A 133 18.73 -14.67 -22.05
C THR A 133 18.61 -16.15 -21.73
N GLY A 134 17.72 -16.88 -22.43
CA GLY A 134 17.45 -18.29 -22.19
C GLY A 134 16.55 -18.53 -20.98
N ARG A 135 16.57 -19.73 -20.43
CA ARG A 135 15.73 -20.09 -19.27
C ARG A 135 16.21 -19.41 -18.00
N PHE A 136 15.31 -18.84 -17.23
CA PHE A 136 15.58 -18.18 -15.96
C PHE A 136 14.38 -18.30 -15.02
N THR A 137 14.64 -18.06 -13.75
CA THR A 137 13.63 -18.01 -12.70
C THR A 137 13.51 -16.59 -12.14
N PHE A 138 12.28 -16.10 -12.04
CA PHE A 138 11.96 -14.75 -11.59
C PHE A 138 11.08 -14.81 -10.32
N MET A 139 11.37 -13.98 -9.33
CA MET A 139 10.58 -13.82 -8.11
C MET A 139 10.13 -12.36 -7.94
N ASP A 140 8.82 -12.15 -7.82
CA ASP A 140 8.22 -10.88 -7.38
C ASP A 140 7.89 -10.95 -5.89
N VAL A 141 8.65 -10.22 -5.07
CA VAL A 141 8.44 -10.19 -3.60
C VAL A 141 7.45 -9.08 -3.23
N GLY A 142 6.21 -9.45 -2.99
CA GLY A 142 5.07 -8.53 -2.84
C GLY A 142 4.32 -8.39 -4.16
N SER A 143 3.97 -9.51 -4.80
CA SER A 143 3.45 -9.56 -6.17
C SER A 143 2.07 -8.93 -6.35
N GLY A 144 1.39 -8.55 -5.26
CA GLY A 144 0.08 -7.91 -5.30
C GLY A 144 -0.91 -8.72 -6.13
N VAL A 145 -1.50 -8.10 -7.15
CA VAL A 145 -2.50 -8.72 -8.04
C VAL A 145 -1.87 -9.45 -9.25
N GLY A 146 -0.56 -9.70 -9.25
CA GLY A 146 0.14 -10.54 -10.22
C GLY A 146 0.36 -9.93 -11.62
N GLY A 147 0.18 -8.61 -11.75
CA GLY A 147 0.31 -7.95 -13.06
C GLY A 147 1.72 -8.05 -13.66
N VAL A 148 2.78 -8.00 -12.84
CA VAL A 148 4.16 -8.17 -13.30
C VAL A 148 4.36 -9.59 -13.84
N LEU A 149 3.92 -10.60 -13.10
CA LEU A 149 4.10 -12.01 -13.48
C LEU A 149 3.45 -12.31 -14.83
N THR A 150 2.18 -11.94 -14.99
CA THR A 150 1.42 -12.29 -16.23
C THR A 150 1.92 -11.52 -17.45
N ASP A 151 2.32 -10.25 -17.30
CA ASP A 151 2.81 -9.48 -18.45
C ASP A 151 4.21 -9.91 -18.87
N LEU A 152 5.09 -10.26 -17.91
CA LEU A 152 6.40 -10.83 -18.24
C LEU A 152 6.27 -12.20 -18.88
N ALA A 153 5.39 -13.08 -18.37
CA ALA A 153 5.16 -14.40 -18.94
C ALA A 153 4.57 -14.35 -20.36
N ALA A 154 3.71 -13.37 -20.65
CA ALA A 154 3.21 -13.13 -21.99
C ALA A 154 4.30 -12.64 -22.96
N SER A 155 5.28 -11.87 -22.45
CA SER A 155 6.37 -11.32 -23.26
C SER A 155 7.56 -12.29 -23.40
N ARG A 156 7.80 -13.13 -22.42
CA ARG A 156 8.94 -14.05 -22.32
C ARG A 156 8.48 -15.41 -21.79
N SER A 157 8.22 -16.33 -22.69
CA SER A 157 7.74 -17.69 -22.37
C SER A 157 8.83 -18.64 -21.86
N ASP A 158 10.09 -18.24 -21.96
CA ASP A 158 11.28 -19.00 -21.53
C ASP A 158 11.60 -18.81 -20.02
N GLY A 159 10.95 -17.86 -19.35
CA GLY A 159 11.07 -17.65 -17.91
C GLY A 159 10.06 -18.45 -17.10
N GLU A 160 10.41 -18.75 -15.85
CA GLU A 160 9.50 -19.26 -14.81
C GLU A 160 9.29 -18.18 -13.76
N TYR A 161 8.03 -17.81 -13.53
CA TYR A 161 7.67 -16.62 -12.76
C TYR A 161 6.96 -17.00 -11.47
N HIS A 162 7.53 -16.61 -10.36
CA HIS A 162 6.99 -16.80 -9.03
C HIS A 162 6.64 -15.46 -8.41
N GLY A 163 5.53 -15.39 -7.70
CA GLY A 163 5.16 -14.24 -6.91
C GLY A 163 4.75 -14.66 -5.51
N ILE A 164 5.17 -13.89 -4.52
CA ILE A 164 4.72 -14.07 -3.15
C ILE A 164 3.96 -12.84 -2.68
N GLU A 165 2.78 -13.06 -2.10
CA GLU A 165 1.92 -12.02 -1.55
C GLU A 165 1.42 -12.43 -0.16
N SER A 166 1.49 -11.50 0.79
CA SER A 166 1.07 -11.73 2.18
C SER A 166 -0.41 -11.43 2.42
N ALA A 167 -1.03 -10.58 1.58
CA ALA A 167 -2.43 -10.22 1.67
C ALA A 167 -3.30 -11.23 0.90
N PRO A 168 -4.29 -11.88 1.56
CA PRO A 168 -5.08 -12.95 0.93
C PRO A 168 -5.86 -12.50 -0.32
N PHE A 169 -6.43 -11.29 -0.30
CA PHE A 169 -7.24 -10.82 -1.42
C PHE A 169 -6.41 -10.50 -2.68
N PRO A 170 -5.31 -9.71 -2.63
CA PRO A 170 -4.42 -9.52 -3.77
C PRO A 170 -3.86 -10.85 -4.30
N TRP A 171 -3.45 -11.76 -3.41
CA TRP A 171 -3.02 -13.09 -3.81
C TRP A 171 -4.10 -13.86 -4.59
N LEU A 172 -5.35 -13.87 -4.10
CA LEU A 172 -6.47 -14.53 -4.78
C LEU A 172 -6.68 -13.95 -6.19
N VAL A 173 -6.63 -12.62 -6.33
CA VAL A 173 -6.72 -11.96 -7.64
C VAL A 173 -5.58 -12.38 -8.55
N SER A 174 -4.35 -12.43 -8.04
CA SER A 174 -3.17 -12.90 -8.78
C SER A 174 -3.34 -14.34 -9.25
N TRP A 175 -3.75 -15.23 -8.36
CA TRP A 175 -3.99 -16.64 -8.65
C TRP A 175 -5.08 -16.83 -9.72
N LEU A 176 -6.21 -16.11 -9.61
CA LEU A 176 -7.27 -16.14 -10.62
C LEU A 176 -6.78 -15.64 -11.98
N ARG A 177 -6.05 -14.51 -12.00
CA ARG A 177 -5.48 -13.93 -13.23
C ARG A 177 -4.56 -14.91 -13.94
N ILE A 178 -3.67 -15.58 -13.21
CA ILE A 178 -2.78 -16.62 -13.76
C ILE A 178 -3.57 -17.78 -14.35
N ARG A 179 -4.59 -18.27 -13.60
CA ARG A 179 -5.43 -19.41 -14.03
C ARG A 179 -6.24 -19.08 -15.27
N THR A 180 -6.92 -17.95 -15.29
CA THR A 180 -7.79 -17.52 -16.41
C THR A 180 -6.97 -17.10 -17.63
N GLY A 181 -5.75 -16.53 -17.42
CA GLY A 181 -4.85 -16.16 -18.50
C GLY A 181 -4.07 -17.32 -19.12
N GLY A 182 -4.18 -18.53 -18.57
CA GLY A 182 -3.48 -19.72 -19.10
C GLY A 182 -1.96 -19.71 -18.96
N HIS A 183 -1.41 -18.87 -18.05
CA HIS A 183 0.03 -18.73 -17.83
C HIS A 183 0.57 -19.90 -16.99
N ARG A 184 0.97 -20.99 -17.68
CA ARG A 184 1.45 -22.24 -17.03
C ARG A 184 2.79 -22.08 -16.30
N ASN A 185 3.58 -21.10 -16.69
CA ASN A 185 4.88 -20.75 -16.12
C ASN A 185 4.80 -19.65 -15.05
N CYS A 186 3.60 -19.36 -14.51
CA CYS A 186 3.39 -18.42 -13.42
C CYS A 186 2.83 -19.12 -12.18
N HIS A 187 3.37 -18.78 -11.01
CA HIS A 187 3.01 -19.35 -9.72
C HIS A 187 2.81 -18.25 -8.67
N ALA A 188 1.58 -18.13 -8.15
CA ALA A 188 1.28 -17.22 -7.06
C ALA A 188 1.26 -17.97 -5.73
N HIS A 189 2.07 -17.52 -4.78
CA HIS A 189 2.20 -18.08 -3.44
C HIS A 189 1.63 -17.11 -2.39
N LEU A 190 0.80 -17.61 -1.48
CA LEU A 190 0.36 -16.87 -0.30
C LEU A 190 1.39 -17.06 0.81
N GLY A 191 1.95 -15.97 1.31
CA GLY A 191 2.92 -16.06 2.39
C GLY A 191 3.80 -14.83 2.56
N SER A 192 4.82 -14.96 3.40
CA SER A 192 5.76 -13.89 3.69
C SER A 192 7.02 -14.02 2.84
N LEU A 193 7.48 -12.90 2.26
CA LEU A 193 8.76 -12.83 1.54
C LEU A 193 9.95 -13.26 2.41
N TRP A 194 9.83 -13.11 3.73
CA TRP A 194 10.89 -13.46 4.68
C TRP A 194 11.14 -14.96 4.76
N ASN A 195 10.14 -15.78 4.40
CA ASN A 195 10.20 -17.23 4.42
C ASN A 195 10.61 -17.83 3.07
N GLN A 196 10.78 -16.99 2.03
CA GLN A 196 11.23 -17.45 0.71
C GLN A 196 12.74 -17.59 0.67
N ASP A 197 13.21 -18.66 0.05
CA ASP A 197 14.60 -18.89 -0.25
C ASP A 197 14.94 -18.21 -1.59
N LEU A 198 15.66 -17.08 -1.52
CA LEU A 198 16.01 -16.30 -2.71
C LEU A 198 17.14 -16.93 -3.55
N SER A 199 17.82 -17.96 -3.05
CA SER A 199 18.89 -18.65 -3.80
C SER A 199 18.41 -19.36 -5.06
N LYS A 200 17.11 -19.61 -5.16
CA LYS A 200 16.47 -20.32 -6.27
C LYS A 200 16.22 -19.45 -7.51
N TYR A 201 16.35 -18.13 -7.36
CA TYR A 201 15.92 -17.19 -8.39
C TYR A 201 17.11 -16.47 -9.04
N ASP A 202 17.02 -16.29 -10.35
CA ASP A 202 18.00 -15.54 -11.13
C ASP A 202 17.72 -14.06 -11.09
N VAL A 203 16.44 -13.68 -10.98
CA VAL A 203 15.99 -12.30 -10.84
C VAL A 203 15.01 -12.21 -9.68
N VAL A 204 15.25 -11.29 -8.74
CA VAL A 204 14.32 -10.92 -7.67
C VAL A 204 13.88 -9.47 -7.89
N PHE A 205 12.58 -9.26 -7.99
CA PHE A 205 11.97 -7.95 -8.17
C PHE A 205 11.18 -7.55 -6.91
N ALA A 206 11.25 -6.26 -6.57
CA ALA A 206 10.53 -5.70 -5.43
C ALA A 206 9.92 -4.34 -5.78
N TYR A 207 8.64 -4.14 -5.43
CA TYR A 207 8.01 -2.82 -5.39
C TYR A 207 7.33 -2.65 -4.02
N LEU A 208 8.13 -2.35 -3.03
CA LEU A 208 7.74 -2.24 -1.63
C LEU A 208 7.95 -0.82 -1.12
N SER A 209 7.48 -0.51 0.11
CA SER A 209 7.81 0.75 0.78
C SER A 209 9.30 0.80 1.20
N PRO A 210 9.84 1.97 1.56
CA PRO A 210 11.22 2.07 2.06
C PRO A 210 11.49 1.26 3.32
N VAL A 211 10.45 0.97 4.12
CA VAL A 211 10.58 0.36 5.45
C VAL A 211 11.29 -1.00 5.43
N PRO A 212 10.89 -2.00 4.61
CA PRO A 212 11.54 -3.30 4.59
C PRO A 212 12.85 -3.35 3.78
N MET A 213 13.22 -2.30 3.04
CA MET A 213 14.30 -2.36 2.05
C MET A 213 15.66 -2.70 2.64
N ALA A 214 16.00 -2.20 3.82
CA ALA A 214 17.28 -2.52 4.47
C ALA A 214 17.35 -4.01 4.87
N ALA A 215 16.27 -4.55 5.44
CA ALA A 215 16.20 -5.96 5.82
C ALA A 215 16.13 -6.88 4.58
N LEU A 216 15.42 -6.46 3.53
CA LEU A 216 15.38 -7.18 2.27
C LEU A 216 16.76 -7.24 1.62
N TRP A 217 17.51 -6.13 1.64
CA TRP A 217 18.89 -6.11 1.13
C TRP A 217 19.80 -7.08 1.89
N ALA A 218 19.72 -7.12 3.22
CA ALA A 218 20.49 -8.08 4.00
C ALA A 218 20.14 -9.53 3.62
N LYS A 219 18.84 -9.81 3.33
CA LYS A 219 18.39 -11.12 2.84
C LYS A 219 18.94 -11.42 1.43
N VAL A 220 18.88 -10.46 0.51
CA VAL A 220 19.45 -10.56 -0.85
C VAL A 220 20.94 -10.90 -0.77
N GLN A 221 21.70 -10.17 0.06
CA GLN A 221 23.13 -10.39 0.24
C GLN A 221 23.47 -11.78 0.81
N ARG A 222 22.63 -12.31 1.68
CA ARG A 222 22.84 -13.62 2.31
C ARG A 222 22.47 -14.79 1.40
N GLU A 223 21.41 -14.63 0.60
CA GLU A 223 20.76 -15.77 -0.05
C GLU A 223 20.95 -15.82 -1.56
N MET A 224 20.96 -14.67 -2.25
CA MET A 224 21.07 -14.67 -3.71
C MET A 224 22.47 -15.10 -4.17
N ARG A 225 22.50 -15.89 -5.23
CA ARG A 225 23.73 -16.43 -5.81
C ARG A 225 24.53 -15.34 -6.56
N PRO A 226 25.87 -15.43 -6.63
CA PRO A 226 26.65 -14.56 -7.50
C PRO A 226 26.14 -14.62 -8.96
N GLY A 227 26.14 -13.46 -9.62
CA GLY A 227 25.66 -13.32 -11.01
C GLY A 227 24.15 -13.11 -11.15
N THR A 228 23.34 -13.28 -10.08
CA THR A 228 21.91 -13.04 -10.10
C THR A 228 21.57 -11.56 -9.87
N MET A 229 20.34 -11.15 -10.19
CA MET A 229 19.95 -9.75 -10.25
C MET A 229 18.84 -9.43 -9.23
N PHE A 230 19.04 -8.39 -8.44
CA PHE A 230 17.99 -7.76 -7.63
C PHE A 230 17.54 -6.44 -8.28
N ILE A 231 16.24 -6.29 -8.48
CA ILE A 231 15.63 -5.09 -9.08
C ILE A 231 14.62 -4.50 -8.10
N SER A 232 14.77 -3.22 -7.76
CA SER A 232 13.78 -2.48 -6.97
C SER A 232 13.14 -1.38 -7.80
N ASN A 233 11.81 -1.33 -7.79
CA ASN A 233 11.07 -0.24 -8.40
C ASN A 233 10.94 0.92 -7.41
N SER A 234 11.38 2.12 -7.83
CA SER A 234 11.26 3.43 -7.18
C SER A 234 12.05 3.59 -5.88
N PHE A 235 12.21 2.55 -5.06
CA PHE A 235 12.87 2.66 -3.76
C PHE A 235 14.31 2.14 -3.81
N THR A 236 15.23 2.97 -3.30
CA THR A 236 16.65 2.66 -3.25
C THR A 236 17.03 1.96 -1.94
N ILE A 237 18.23 1.43 -1.92
CA ILE A 237 18.88 0.87 -0.73
C ILE A 237 19.93 1.86 -0.29
N SER A 238 19.76 2.45 0.89
CA SER A 238 20.70 3.48 1.41
C SER A 238 22.12 2.96 1.60
N ALA A 239 22.26 1.64 1.85
CA ALA A 239 23.56 1.00 2.13
C ALA A 239 24.32 0.57 0.87
N ALA A 240 23.70 0.62 -0.33
CA ALA A 240 24.33 0.15 -1.57
C ALA A 240 23.87 0.95 -2.77
N ALA A 241 24.80 1.57 -3.49
CA ALA A 241 24.50 2.18 -4.77
C ALA A 241 24.10 1.09 -5.80
N PRO A 242 23.11 1.32 -6.64
CA PRO A 242 22.76 0.41 -7.72
C PRO A 242 23.84 0.39 -8.81
N ASP A 243 24.08 -0.78 -9.40
CA ASP A 243 25.00 -0.90 -10.55
C ASP A 243 24.42 -0.19 -11.79
N ARG A 244 23.09 -0.17 -11.91
CA ARG A 244 22.37 0.48 -13.01
C ARG A 244 21.03 1.04 -12.55
N VAL A 245 20.61 2.17 -13.13
CA VAL A 245 19.27 2.75 -12.96
C VAL A 245 18.63 2.93 -14.33
N VAL A 246 17.40 2.43 -14.48
CA VAL A 246 16.59 2.63 -15.68
C VAL A 246 15.42 3.52 -15.31
N GLN A 247 15.33 4.69 -15.93
CA GLN A 247 14.21 5.59 -15.74
C GLN A 247 13.04 5.16 -16.62
N VAL A 248 11.84 5.12 -16.04
CA VAL A 248 10.60 4.77 -16.74
C VAL A 248 9.73 6.03 -16.82
N ASP A 249 9.37 6.43 -18.03
CA ASP A 249 8.50 7.57 -18.27
C ASP A 249 7.03 7.18 -18.05
N ASP A 250 6.65 6.97 -16.80
CA ASP A 250 5.27 6.77 -16.36
C ASP A 250 4.79 7.94 -15.48
N LEU A 251 3.53 7.90 -15.04
CA LEU A 251 2.94 8.96 -14.21
C LEU A 251 3.70 9.21 -12.90
N HIS A 252 4.40 8.21 -12.40
CA HIS A 252 5.16 8.29 -11.15
C HIS A 252 6.65 8.55 -11.37
N GLN A 253 7.11 8.70 -12.64
CA GLN A 253 8.53 8.83 -12.98
C GLN A 253 9.36 7.71 -12.33
N SER A 254 8.85 6.48 -12.44
CA SER A 254 9.42 5.31 -11.78
C SER A 254 10.87 5.07 -12.18
N ARG A 255 11.65 4.55 -11.25
CA ARG A 255 13.07 4.20 -11.48
C ARG A 255 13.31 2.76 -11.09
N LEU A 256 13.83 1.97 -12.01
CA LEU A 256 14.28 0.61 -11.72
C LEU A 256 15.74 0.66 -11.29
N HIS A 257 15.98 0.38 -10.02
CA HIS A 257 17.31 0.27 -9.44
C HIS A 257 17.75 -1.18 -9.49
N ILE A 258 18.92 -1.45 -10.06
CA ILE A 258 19.40 -2.78 -10.39
C ILE A 258 20.74 -3.02 -9.69
N TRP A 259 20.83 -4.14 -9.00
CA TRP A 259 22.08 -4.66 -8.39
C TRP A 259 22.33 -6.06 -8.89
N THR A 260 23.55 -6.30 -9.36
CA THR A 260 24.03 -7.64 -9.68
C THR A 260 24.76 -8.21 -8.47
N ARG A 261 24.39 -9.39 -8.04
CA ARG A 261 25.02 -10.07 -6.91
C ARG A 261 26.45 -10.48 -7.32
N ARG A 262 27.43 -10.00 -6.58
CA ARG A 262 28.85 -10.32 -6.75
C ARG A 262 29.26 -11.52 -5.93
#